data_6ed5f7d03c348e8dee54941597a16356
#
_entry.id   6ed5f7d03c348e8dee54941597a16356
#
_cell.length_a   1.000
_cell.length_b   1.000
_cell.length_c   1.000
_cell.angle_alpha   90.00
_cell.angle_beta   90.00
_cell.angle_gamma   90.00
#
_symmetry.space_group_name_H-M   'P 1'
#
loop_
_entity.id
_entity.type
_entity.pdbx_description
1 polymer ?
#
loop_
_entity_poly.entity_id
_entity_poly.type
_entity_poly.pdbx_seq_one_letter_code
_entity_poly.pdbx_strand_id
1 'polypeptide(L)'
;MSFHGPDVLWLVRHGQSRGNVANDEAAASGAELLDLERDADVALSELGEEQARAVGKWLAGLPPEERPTLALTSPYRRAHDTARLALDQLPDVPLRIDERLRDRELGILDLHTWKGIKARFPEEAARRRHLGKFYHRPPGGESWADVALRLRALLTDPMLDLDGQRVLCFTHEAPIHLIRYILEQLTEPELIDALRAAPVANCSLTRFERPTPAEPLRAVDVGRTEPLPQHDVATTRESRVRSDEA
;
A
#
# COMPACT_ATOMS: atom_id res chain seq x y z
N MET A 1 14.38 -25.43 -10.91
CA MET A 1 14.88 -24.26 -10.15
C MET A 1 13.91 -24.05 -9.00
N SER A 2 14.37 -23.99 -7.76
CA SER A 2 13.51 -23.59 -6.64
C SER A 2 13.35 -22.07 -6.66
N PHE A 3 12.13 -21.59 -6.55
CA PHE A 3 11.89 -20.16 -6.32
C PHE A 3 12.18 -19.88 -4.84
N HIS A 4 13.00 -18.88 -4.57
CA HIS A 4 13.22 -18.37 -3.22
C HIS A 4 12.13 -17.34 -2.88
N GLY A 5 11.72 -17.30 -1.60
CA GLY A 5 10.74 -16.34 -1.09
C GLY A 5 9.59 -16.97 -0.30
N PRO A 6 8.59 -16.20 0.12
CA PRO A 6 7.54 -16.66 1.02
C PRO A 6 6.60 -17.68 0.35
N ASP A 7 6.01 -18.56 1.16
CA ASP A 7 4.93 -19.45 0.71
C ASP A 7 3.62 -18.69 0.59
N VAL A 8 3.39 -17.72 1.48
CA VAL A 8 2.24 -16.82 1.44
C VAL A 8 2.72 -15.39 1.66
N LEU A 9 2.19 -14.48 0.86
CA LEU A 9 2.41 -13.04 1.00
C LEU A 9 1.06 -12.32 1.08
N TRP A 10 0.78 -11.70 2.23
CA TRP A 10 -0.32 -10.74 2.37
C TRP A 10 0.19 -9.32 2.25
N LEU A 11 -0.53 -8.51 1.51
CA LEU A 11 -0.33 -7.07 1.44
C LEU A 11 -1.56 -6.39 2.04
N VAL A 12 -1.34 -5.55 3.04
CA VAL A 12 -2.39 -4.80 3.73
C VAL A 12 -2.15 -3.31 3.50
N ARG A 13 -3.11 -2.59 2.92
CA ARG A 13 -3.08 -1.14 2.91
C ARG A 13 -3.31 -0.63 4.33
N HIS A 14 -2.59 0.40 4.77
CA HIS A 14 -2.82 1.03 6.05
C HIS A 14 -4.29 1.40 6.28
N GLY A 15 -4.73 1.48 7.54
CA GLY A 15 -6.05 1.98 7.94
C GLY A 15 -6.29 3.41 7.48
N GLN A 16 -7.52 3.88 7.51
CA GLN A 16 -7.83 5.26 7.16
C GLN A 16 -6.92 6.22 7.95
N SER A 17 -6.22 7.11 7.26
CA SER A 17 -5.36 8.12 7.87
C SER A 17 -6.05 9.49 7.90
N ARG A 18 -5.56 10.39 8.74
CA ARG A 18 -5.94 11.80 8.70
C ARG A 18 -5.67 12.42 7.32
N GLY A 19 -4.67 11.90 6.60
CA GLY A 19 -4.39 12.29 5.23
C GLY A 19 -5.48 11.88 4.24
N ASN A 20 -6.09 10.69 4.40
CA ASN A 20 -7.23 10.29 3.60
C ASN A 20 -8.44 11.22 3.85
N VAL A 21 -8.72 11.53 5.11
CA VAL A 21 -9.80 12.45 5.48
C VAL A 21 -9.56 13.86 4.89
N ALA A 22 -8.36 14.41 5.10
CA ALA A 22 -8.00 15.72 4.56
C ALA A 22 -8.05 15.76 3.03
N ASN A 23 -7.71 14.67 2.34
CA ASN A 23 -7.83 14.59 0.89
C ASN A 23 -9.29 14.60 0.41
N ASP A 24 -10.18 13.90 1.11
CA ASP A 24 -11.61 13.90 0.81
C ASP A 24 -12.23 15.29 1.07
N GLU A 25 -11.85 15.96 2.16
CA GLU A 25 -12.26 17.35 2.47
C GLU A 25 -11.73 18.34 1.42
N ALA A 26 -10.47 18.21 1.03
CA ALA A 26 -9.89 19.06 -0.02
C ALA A 26 -10.55 18.83 -1.38
N ALA A 27 -10.95 17.59 -1.68
CA ALA A 27 -11.73 17.27 -2.87
C ALA A 27 -13.10 17.98 -2.87
N ALA A 28 -13.80 17.95 -1.73
CA ALA A 28 -15.11 18.58 -1.57
C ALA A 28 -15.05 20.11 -1.60
N SER A 29 -14.03 20.71 -0.98
CA SER A 29 -13.85 22.17 -0.92
C SER A 29 -13.12 22.77 -2.12
N GLY A 30 -12.45 21.92 -2.93
CA GLY A 30 -11.57 22.36 -4.01
C GLY A 30 -10.30 23.04 -3.53
N ALA A 31 -9.80 22.68 -2.35
CA ALA A 31 -8.54 23.18 -1.81
C ALA A 31 -7.33 22.76 -2.68
N GLU A 32 -6.30 23.59 -2.68
CA GLU A 32 -5.06 23.34 -3.43
C GLU A 32 -4.01 22.57 -2.61
N LEU A 33 -4.10 22.67 -1.28
CA LEU A 33 -3.19 22.06 -0.33
C LEU A 33 -3.98 21.26 0.70
N LEU A 34 -3.37 20.18 1.20
CA LEU A 34 -3.83 19.49 2.40
C LEU A 34 -3.26 20.21 3.61
N ASP A 35 -4.09 20.44 4.61
CA ASP A 35 -3.68 21.02 5.90
C ASP A 35 -3.09 19.89 6.79
N LEU A 36 -1.89 19.51 6.47
CA LEU A 36 -1.16 18.42 7.11
C LEU A 36 0.31 18.80 7.23
N GLU A 37 0.97 18.15 8.19
CA GLU A 37 2.42 18.14 8.29
C GLU A 37 3.03 17.24 7.20
N ARG A 38 4.20 16.70 7.40
CA ARG A 38 4.88 15.79 6.47
C ARG A 38 4.06 14.50 6.26
N ASP A 39 3.88 14.04 5.01
CA ASP A 39 3.08 12.84 4.69
C ASP A 39 3.52 11.58 5.45
N ALA A 40 4.82 11.40 5.69
CA ALA A 40 5.35 10.24 6.42
C ALA A 40 4.88 10.17 7.89
N ASP A 41 4.54 11.32 8.50
CA ASP A 41 4.22 11.43 9.92
C ASP A 41 2.70 11.47 10.19
N VAL A 42 1.88 11.40 9.13
CA VAL A 42 0.42 11.42 9.20
C VAL A 42 -0.10 10.20 9.94
N ALA A 43 -0.84 10.43 11.03
CA ALA A 43 -1.42 9.40 11.88
C ALA A 43 -2.67 8.76 11.27
N LEU A 44 -3.10 7.62 11.80
CA LEU A 44 -4.42 7.07 11.57
C LEU A 44 -5.54 8.00 12.08
N SER A 45 -6.73 7.91 11.49
CA SER A 45 -7.97 8.38 12.10
C SER A 45 -8.46 7.37 13.14
N GLU A 46 -9.45 7.75 13.96
CA GLU A 46 -10.08 6.82 14.91
C GLU A 46 -10.63 5.58 14.18
N LEU A 47 -11.33 5.79 13.05
CA LEU A 47 -11.83 4.70 12.21
C LEU A 47 -10.68 3.84 11.66
N GLY A 48 -9.54 4.45 11.28
CA GLY A 48 -8.37 3.70 10.83
C GLY A 48 -7.76 2.79 11.90
N GLU A 49 -7.79 3.21 13.16
CA GLU A 49 -7.40 2.34 14.27
C GLU A 49 -8.36 1.18 14.49
N GLU A 50 -9.67 1.42 14.37
CA GLU A 50 -10.67 0.35 14.43
C GLU A 50 -10.48 -0.65 13.29
N GLN A 51 -10.23 -0.16 12.07
CA GLN A 51 -9.93 -1.00 10.90
C GLN A 51 -8.69 -1.87 11.14
N ALA A 52 -7.62 -1.31 11.70
CA ALA A 52 -6.40 -2.05 12.01
C ALA A 52 -6.66 -3.18 13.04
N ARG A 53 -7.41 -2.88 14.11
CA ARG A 53 -7.80 -3.88 15.12
C ARG A 53 -8.69 -4.99 14.54
N ALA A 54 -9.59 -4.65 13.60
CA ALA A 54 -10.43 -5.63 12.92
C ALA A 54 -9.60 -6.61 12.08
N VAL A 55 -8.59 -6.11 11.35
CA VAL A 55 -7.63 -6.98 10.64
C VAL A 55 -6.92 -7.91 11.60
N GLY A 56 -6.47 -7.42 12.76
CA GLY A 56 -5.80 -8.23 13.77
C GLY A 56 -6.70 -9.37 14.31
N LYS A 57 -7.95 -9.06 14.64
CA LYS A 57 -8.94 -10.05 15.10
C LYS A 57 -9.16 -11.12 14.03
N TRP A 58 -9.31 -10.72 12.77
CA TRP A 58 -9.50 -11.64 11.66
C TRP A 58 -8.29 -12.57 11.49
N LEU A 59 -7.06 -12.03 11.51
CA LEU A 59 -5.82 -12.82 11.42
C LEU A 59 -5.68 -13.80 12.59
N ALA A 60 -6.02 -13.38 13.81
CA ALA A 60 -6.00 -14.24 15.00
C ALA A 60 -7.05 -15.37 14.94
N GLY A 61 -8.14 -15.14 14.20
CA GLY A 61 -9.17 -16.16 13.92
C GLY A 61 -8.77 -17.23 12.91
N LEU A 62 -7.68 -17.04 12.16
CA LEU A 62 -7.17 -18.05 11.25
C LEU A 62 -6.63 -19.27 12.01
N PRO A 63 -6.67 -20.48 11.41
CA PRO A 63 -5.95 -21.62 11.94
C PRO A 63 -4.47 -21.29 12.18
N PRO A 64 -3.82 -21.81 13.24
CA PRO A 64 -2.44 -21.48 13.58
C PRO A 64 -1.45 -21.68 12.42
N GLU A 65 -1.67 -22.73 11.60
CA GLU A 65 -0.87 -23.08 10.44
C GLU A 65 -1.03 -22.09 9.28
N GLU A 66 -2.10 -21.29 9.26
CA GLU A 66 -2.36 -20.28 8.24
C GLU A 66 -1.94 -18.87 8.68
N ARG A 67 -1.66 -18.66 9.97
CA ARG A 67 -1.29 -17.34 10.51
C ARG A 67 0.05 -16.87 9.94
N PRO A 68 0.26 -15.54 9.81
CA PRO A 68 1.57 -15.01 9.43
C PRO A 68 2.65 -15.41 10.43
N THR A 69 3.85 -15.64 9.92
CA THR A 69 5.04 -15.99 10.72
C THR A 69 6.03 -14.84 10.84
N LEU A 70 5.90 -13.85 9.95
CA LEU A 70 6.70 -12.63 9.91
C LEU A 70 5.84 -11.48 9.41
N ALA A 71 5.94 -10.32 10.04
CA ALA A 71 5.36 -9.07 9.55
C ALA A 71 6.45 -8.07 9.14
N LEU A 72 6.23 -7.41 8.01
CA LEU A 72 7.03 -6.28 7.52
C LEU A 72 6.13 -5.05 7.47
N THR A 73 6.66 -3.88 7.76
CA THR A 73 5.89 -2.63 7.68
C THR A 73 6.69 -1.49 7.08
N SER A 74 6.00 -0.62 6.36
CA SER A 74 6.49 0.70 6.00
C SER A 74 6.89 1.50 7.23
N PRO A 75 7.92 2.35 7.17
CA PRO A 75 8.26 3.28 8.24
C PRO A 75 7.25 4.43 8.40
N TYR A 76 6.35 4.65 7.43
CA TYR A 76 5.34 5.70 7.52
C TYR A 76 4.36 5.42 8.65
N ARG A 77 4.10 6.43 9.49
CA ARG A 77 3.36 6.30 10.74
C ARG A 77 2.04 5.55 10.57
N ARG A 78 1.22 5.91 9.59
CA ARG A 78 -0.08 5.26 9.34
C ARG A 78 0.02 3.75 9.08
N ALA A 79 1.04 3.30 8.37
CA ALA A 79 1.24 1.87 8.10
C ALA A 79 1.85 1.15 9.30
N HIS A 80 2.80 1.76 9.98
CA HIS A 80 3.42 1.23 11.18
C HIS A 80 2.40 1.09 12.35
N ASP A 81 1.55 2.11 12.56
CA ASP A 81 0.51 2.06 13.57
C ASP A 81 -0.55 1.01 13.22
N THR A 82 -0.91 0.85 11.93
CA THR A 82 -1.78 -0.24 11.46
C THR A 82 -1.18 -1.61 11.82
N ALA A 83 0.12 -1.80 11.54
CA ALA A 83 0.81 -3.06 11.85
C ALA A 83 0.79 -3.35 13.35
N ARG A 84 1.13 -2.38 14.19
CA ARG A 84 1.13 -2.56 15.65
C ARG A 84 -0.24 -2.95 16.18
N LEU A 85 -1.29 -2.19 15.81
CA LEU A 85 -2.66 -2.46 16.27
C LEU A 85 -3.20 -3.80 15.79
N ALA A 86 -2.85 -4.22 14.57
CA ALA A 86 -3.22 -5.54 14.08
C ALA A 86 -2.48 -6.67 14.82
N LEU A 87 -1.18 -6.48 15.08
CA LEU A 87 -0.36 -7.51 15.73
C LEU A 87 -0.53 -7.58 17.25
N ASP A 88 -1.24 -6.65 17.89
CA ASP A 88 -1.64 -6.78 19.31
C ASP A 88 -2.41 -8.09 19.57
N GLN A 89 -3.07 -8.66 18.56
CA GLN A 89 -3.76 -9.96 18.65
C GLN A 89 -2.85 -11.16 18.30
N LEU A 90 -1.62 -10.92 17.86
CA LEU A 90 -0.66 -11.91 17.38
C LEU A 90 0.75 -11.60 17.93
N PRO A 91 0.93 -11.63 19.27
CA PRO A 91 2.16 -11.14 19.90
C PRO A 91 3.44 -11.93 19.52
N ASP A 92 3.27 -13.15 19.05
CA ASP A 92 4.40 -14.01 18.66
C ASP A 92 4.90 -13.74 17.23
N VAL A 93 4.21 -12.91 16.45
CA VAL A 93 4.63 -12.56 15.09
C VAL A 93 5.62 -11.39 15.14
N PRO A 94 6.89 -11.61 14.78
CA PRO A 94 7.88 -10.55 14.78
C PRO A 94 7.54 -9.50 13.73
N LEU A 95 7.69 -8.22 14.09
CA LEU A 95 7.51 -7.07 13.21
C LEU A 95 8.87 -6.45 12.87
N ARG A 96 9.15 -6.28 11.57
CA ARG A 96 10.33 -5.56 11.08
C ARG A 96 9.90 -4.37 10.22
N ILE A 97 10.57 -3.23 10.39
CA ILE A 97 10.38 -2.05 9.55
C ILE A 97 11.29 -2.18 8.33
N ASP A 98 10.75 -1.91 7.15
CA ASP A 98 11.52 -1.89 5.90
C ASP A 98 11.15 -0.65 5.07
N GLU A 99 12.12 0.22 4.82
CA GLU A 99 11.93 1.48 4.10
C GLU A 99 11.50 1.28 2.65
N ARG A 100 11.71 0.10 2.08
CA ARG A 100 11.27 -0.24 0.72
C ARG A 100 9.75 -0.39 0.60
N LEU A 101 9.03 -0.52 1.75
CA LEU A 101 7.56 -0.56 1.80
C LEU A 101 6.91 0.82 1.94
N ARG A 102 7.68 1.93 2.03
CA ARG A 102 7.12 3.29 2.14
C ARG A 102 6.27 3.63 0.91
N ASP A 103 5.39 4.61 1.06
CA ASP A 103 4.64 5.14 -0.07
C ASP A 103 5.56 5.80 -1.08
N ARG A 104 5.03 6.16 -2.23
CA ARG A 104 5.75 6.92 -3.25
C ARG A 104 6.02 8.33 -2.75
N GLU A 105 7.28 8.74 -2.74
CA GLU A 105 7.66 10.12 -2.45
C GLU A 105 7.20 11.05 -3.57
N LEU A 106 6.50 12.12 -3.21
CA LEU A 106 6.02 13.12 -4.16
C LEU A 106 6.93 14.35 -4.25
N GLY A 107 7.95 14.46 -3.40
CA GLY A 107 8.92 15.56 -3.41
C GLY A 107 8.24 16.92 -3.29
N ILE A 108 8.53 17.85 -4.23
CA ILE A 108 7.93 19.20 -4.20
C ILE A 108 6.40 19.19 -4.38
N LEU A 109 5.81 18.09 -4.82
CA LEU A 109 4.36 17.96 -5.01
C LEU A 109 3.66 17.39 -3.78
N ASP A 110 4.41 17.09 -2.70
CA ASP A 110 3.83 16.57 -1.47
C ASP A 110 2.75 17.53 -0.91
N LEU A 111 1.71 16.95 -0.33
CA LEU A 111 0.55 17.66 0.24
C LEU A 111 -0.24 18.52 -0.75
N HIS A 112 0.09 18.53 -2.04
CA HIS A 112 -0.68 19.25 -3.05
C HIS A 112 -1.78 18.36 -3.65
N THR A 113 -3.00 18.92 -3.75
CA THR A 113 -4.06 18.32 -4.59
C THR A 113 -3.69 18.48 -6.06
N TRP A 114 -4.35 17.71 -6.94
CA TRP A 114 -4.11 17.87 -8.38
C TRP A 114 -4.46 19.28 -8.89
N LYS A 115 -5.45 19.95 -8.29
CA LYS A 115 -5.75 21.35 -8.54
C LYS A 115 -4.59 22.27 -8.14
N GLY A 116 -4.01 22.02 -6.97
CA GLY A 116 -2.84 22.76 -6.49
C GLY A 116 -1.61 22.55 -7.37
N ILE A 117 -1.38 21.30 -7.82
CA ILE A 117 -0.28 20.99 -8.74
C ILE A 117 -0.44 21.75 -10.05
N LYS A 118 -1.65 21.75 -10.66
CA LYS A 118 -1.90 22.52 -11.89
C LYS A 118 -1.71 24.04 -11.70
N ALA A 119 -2.06 24.57 -10.54
CA ALA A 119 -1.97 25.99 -10.26
C ALA A 119 -0.54 26.44 -9.94
N ARG A 120 0.21 25.66 -9.13
CA ARG A 120 1.51 26.06 -8.58
C ARG A 120 2.69 25.48 -9.33
N PHE A 121 2.52 24.31 -9.96
CA PHE A 121 3.54 23.56 -10.69
C PHE A 121 3.06 23.15 -12.08
N PRO A 122 2.62 24.11 -12.94
CA PRO A 122 2.06 23.78 -14.26
C PRO A 122 3.04 23.02 -15.16
N GLU A 123 4.35 23.25 -14.99
CA GLU A 123 5.40 22.53 -15.72
C GLU A 123 5.44 21.04 -15.33
N GLU A 124 5.29 20.72 -14.03
CA GLU A 124 5.25 19.34 -13.57
C GLU A 124 3.97 18.63 -14.00
N ALA A 125 2.84 19.34 -14.03
CA ALA A 125 1.60 18.82 -14.61
C ALA A 125 1.77 18.52 -16.12
N ALA A 126 2.46 19.37 -16.86
CA ALA A 126 2.77 19.15 -18.27
C ALA A 126 3.75 17.97 -18.47
N ARG A 127 4.81 17.88 -17.66
CA ARG A 127 5.76 16.76 -17.70
C ARG A 127 5.09 15.45 -17.43
N ARG A 128 4.19 15.39 -16.43
CA ARG A 128 3.44 14.16 -16.11
C ARG A 128 2.57 13.72 -17.30
N ARG A 129 1.89 14.64 -17.98
CA ARG A 129 1.11 14.31 -19.21
C ARG A 129 2.01 13.75 -20.33
N HIS A 130 3.20 14.31 -20.48
CA HIS A 130 4.14 13.89 -21.52
C HIS A 130 4.78 12.51 -21.22
N LEU A 131 5.22 12.29 -19.98
CA LEU A 131 5.93 11.06 -19.57
C LEU A 131 5.00 9.92 -19.16
N GLY A 132 3.75 10.23 -18.87
CA GLY A 132 2.82 9.29 -18.26
C GLY A 132 3.03 9.07 -16.76
N LYS A 133 2.03 8.49 -16.11
CA LYS A 133 2.01 8.25 -14.65
C LYS A 133 3.15 7.37 -14.18
N PHE A 134 3.55 6.39 -14.98
CA PHE A 134 4.55 5.38 -14.60
C PHE A 134 5.97 5.96 -14.53
N TYR A 135 6.34 6.81 -15.49
CA TYR A 135 7.71 7.36 -15.60
C TYR A 135 7.88 8.76 -15.03
N HIS A 136 6.80 9.50 -14.76
CA HIS A 136 6.92 10.84 -14.20
C HIS A 136 7.51 10.79 -12.79
N ARG A 137 8.68 11.44 -12.62
CA ARG A 137 9.36 11.65 -11.35
C ARG A 137 9.33 13.14 -11.01
N PRO A 138 8.57 13.54 -9.97
CA PRO A 138 8.63 14.92 -9.51
C PRO A 138 10.00 15.24 -8.87
N PRO A 139 10.47 16.49 -8.90
CA PRO A 139 11.69 16.89 -8.24
C PRO A 139 11.69 16.50 -6.74
N GLY A 140 12.74 15.79 -6.32
CA GLY A 140 12.85 15.27 -4.95
C GLY A 140 11.97 14.06 -4.64
N GLY A 141 11.23 13.52 -5.63
CA GLY A 141 10.34 12.39 -5.46
C GLY A 141 10.71 11.15 -6.28
N GLU A 142 9.80 10.20 -6.34
CA GLU A 142 9.94 8.91 -7.05
C GLU A 142 8.94 8.82 -8.22
N SER A 143 9.35 8.19 -9.32
CA SER A 143 8.44 7.62 -10.31
C SER A 143 7.89 6.28 -9.82
N TRP A 144 6.86 5.74 -10.49
CA TRP A 144 6.39 4.38 -10.23
C TRP A 144 7.45 3.35 -10.58
N ALA A 145 8.29 3.62 -11.60
CA ALA A 145 9.43 2.78 -11.94
C ALA A 145 10.46 2.71 -10.79
N ASP A 146 10.73 3.82 -10.10
CA ASP A 146 11.63 3.83 -8.94
C ASP A 146 11.08 3.00 -7.78
N VAL A 147 9.79 3.16 -7.48
CA VAL A 147 9.12 2.35 -6.46
C VAL A 147 9.16 0.86 -6.83
N ALA A 148 8.88 0.52 -8.08
CA ALA A 148 8.96 -0.87 -8.55
C ALA A 148 10.38 -1.45 -8.39
N LEU A 149 11.42 -0.64 -8.62
CA LEU A 149 12.81 -1.07 -8.45
C LEU A 149 13.12 -1.45 -7.01
N ARG A 150 12.74 -0.60 -6.02
CA ARG A 150 12.97 -0.92 -4.60
C ARG A 150 12.13 -2.09 -4.10
N LEU A 151 10.92 -2.27 -4.65
CA LEU A 151 10.07 -3.42 -4.32
C LEU A 151 10.63 -4.73 -4.91
N ARG A 152 11.22 -4.71 -6.12
CA ARG A 152 11.97 -5.88 -6.62
C ARG A 152 13.14 -6.24 -5.70
N ALA A 153 13.90 -5.23 -5.24
CA ALA A 153 14.98 -5.46 -4.28
C ALA A 153 14.48 -6.05 -2.95
N LEU A 154 13.30 -5.64 -2.46
CA LEU A 154 12.66 -6.24 -1.28
C LEU A 154 12.31 -7.72 -1.51
N LEU A 155 11.64 -8.01 -2.62
CA LEU A 155 11.14 -9.36 -2.93
C LEU A 155 12.27 -10.39 -3.23
N THR A 156 13.46 -9.91 -3.54
CA THR A 156 14.62 -10.76 -3.86
C THR A 156 15.75 -10.65 -2.84
N ASP A 157 15.52 -10.03 -1.69
CA ASP A 157 16.55 -9.82 -0.67
C ASP A 157 16.77 -11.11 0.16
N PRO A 158 17.91 -11.78 0.01
CA PRO A 158 18.20 -13.00 0.76
C PRO A 158 18.40 -12.74 2.26
N MET A 159 18.69 -11.49 2.66
CA MET A 159 18.87 -11.13 4.07
C MET A 159 17.57 -11.08 4.86
N LEU A 160 16.43 -11.02 4.19
CA LEU A 160 15.12 -11.08 4.85
C LEU A 160 14.74 -12.49 5.29
N ASP A 161 15.34 -13.53 4.68
CA ASP A 161 15.07 -14.94 4.98
C ASP A 161 13.56 -15.26 4.90
N LEU A 162 12.99 -15.02 3.74
CA LEU A 162 11.54 -15.16 3.52
C LEU A 162 11.13 -16.58 3.08
N ASP A 163 12.09 -17.48 2.84
CA ASP A 163 11.82 -18.83 2.31
C ASP A 163 10.92 -19.64 3.27
N GLY A 164 9.80 -20.14 2.76
CA GLY A 164 8.82 -20.89 3.53
C GLY A 164 8.03 -20.08 4.55
N GLN A 165 8.23 -18.78 4.62
CA GLN A 165 7.51 -17.89 5.55
C GLN A 165 6.11 -17.55 5.03
N ARG A 166 5.21 -17.24 5.95
CA ARG A 166 3.94 -16.59 5.68
C ARG A 166 4.08 -15.12 6.08
N VAL A 167 4.36 -14.27 5.09
CA VAL A 167 4.76 -12.88 5.29
C VAL A 167 3.57 -11.95 5.18
N LEU A 168 3.40 -11.06 6.15
CA LEU A 168 2.37 -10.03 6.20
C LEU A 168 3.02 -8.65 6.04
N CYS A 169 2.71 -7.92 4.96
CA CYS A 169 3.26 -6.60 4.68
C CYS A 169 2.21 -5.50 4.88
N PHE A 170 2.48 -4.56 5.78
CA PHE A 170 1.67 -3.35 5.94
C PHE A 170 2.30 -2.20 5.14
N THR A 171 1.55 -1.67 4.17
CA THR A 171 2.06 -0.73 3.19
C THR A 171 0.95 0.19 2.65
N HIS A 172 1.09 0.68 1.43
CA HIS A 172 0.26 1.71 0.82
C HIS A 172 -0.30 1.23 -0.53
N GLU A 173 -1.22 2.00 -1.12
CA GLU A 173 -1.87 1.63 -2.37
C GLU A 173 -0.88 1.47 -3.53
N ALA A 174 0.03 2.42 -3.74
CA ALA A 174 0.97 2.36 -4.86
C ALA A 174 1.92 1.14 -4.76
N PRO A 175 2.57 0.84 -3.61
CA PRO A 175 3.34 -0.39 -3.44
C PRO A 175 2.53 -1.67 -3.66
N ILE A 176 1.26 -1.75 -3.22
CA ILE A 176 0.42 -2.94 -3.44
C ILE A 176 0.23 -3.19 -4.94
N HIS A 177 -0.15 -2.15 -5.70
CA HIS A 177 -0.29 -2.27 -7.14
C HIS A 177 1.01 -2.63 -7.85
N LEU A 178 2.15 -2.10 -7.38
CA LEU A 178 3.45 -2.38 -7.98
C LEU A 178 3.99 -3.77 -7.60
N ILE A 179 3.69 -4.30 -6.42
CA ILE A 179 3.99 -5.71 -6.10
C ILE A 179 3.14 -6.62 -6.99
N ARG A 180 1.87 -6.31 -7.23
CA ARG A 180 1.05 -7.01 -8.21
C ARG A 180 1.65 -6.95 -9.61
N TYR A 181 2.03 -5.76 -10.09
CA TYR A 181 2.72 -5.56 -11.36
C TYR A 181 3.94 -6.48 -11.51
N ILE A 182 4.74 -6.63 -10.45
CA ILE A 182 5.94 -7.46 -10.45
C ILE A 182 5.60 -8.96 -10.45
N LEU A 183 4.72 -9.40 -9.55
CA LEU A 183 4.42 -10.81 -9.33
C LEU A 183 3.50 -11.40 -10.42
N GLU A 184 2.54 -10.63 -10.89
CA GLU A 184 1.61 -11.03 -11.96
C GLU A 184 2.19 -10.76 -13.36
N GLN A 185 3.40 -10.15 -13.44
CA GLN A 185 4.09 -9.80 -14.69
C GLN A 185 3.23 -8.94 -15.63
N LEU A 186 2.48 -7.99 -15.05
CA LEU A 186 1.62 -7.11 -15.81
C LEU A 186 2.44 -6.17 -16.69
N THR A 187 1.87 -5.74 -17.82
CA THR A 187 2.36 -4.60 -18.59
C THR A 187 1.97 -3.27 -17.91
N GLU A 188 2.61 -2.17 -18.28
CA GLU A 188 2.27 -0.84 -17.74
C GLU A 188 0.81 -0.43 -18.02
N PRO A 189 0.24 -0.65 -19.23
CA PRO A 189 -1.18 -0.41 -19.47
C PRO A 189 -2.09 -1.24 -18.55
N GLU A 190 -1.82 -2.55 -18.38
CA GLU A 190 -2.61 -3.42 -17.51
C GLU A 190 -2.54 -2.97 -16.05
N LEU A 191 -1.38 -2.49 -15.57
CA LEU A 191 -1.25 -1.89 -14.25
C LEU A 191 -2.12 -0.64 -14.10
N ILE A 192 -2.11 0.25 -15.08
CA ILE A 192 -2.92 1.48 -15.05
C ILE A 192 -4.42 1.15 -15.11
N ASP A 193 -4.81 0.15 -15.88
CA ASP A 193 -6.20 -0.30 -15.96
C ASP A 193 -6.65 -0.97 -14.65
N ALA A 194 -5.79 -1.76 -14.01
CA ALA A 194 -6.06 -2.34 -12.69
C ALA A 194 -6.26 -1.28 -11.60
N LEU A 195 -5.45 -0.22 -11.64
CA LEU A 195 -5.63 0.96 -10.78
C LEU A 195 -6.98 1.64 -10.96
N ARG A 196 -7.43 1.78 -12.21
CA ARG A 196 -8.71 2.42 -12.52
C ARG A 196 -9.90 1.55 -12.13
N ALA A 197 -9.77 0.25 -12.29
CA ALA A 197 -10.86 -0.69 -12.05
C ALA A 197 -11.20 -0.85 -10.56
N ALA A 198 -10.19 -0.90 -9.69
CA ALA A 198 -10.39 -1.22 -8.28
C ALA A 198 -9.38 -0.48 -7.39
N PRO A 199 -9.76 0.67 -6.76
CA PRO A 199 -8.94 1.28 -5.72
C PRO A 199 -8.82 0.33 -4.54
N VAL A 200 -7.63 0.22 -3.98
CA VAL A 200 -7.35 -0.58 -2.79
C VAL A 200 -7.95 0.12 -1.58
N ALA A 201 -8.93 -0.51 -0.91
CA ALA A 201 -9.53 0.05 0.30
C ALA A 201 -8.55 0.05 1.48
N ASN A 202 -8.77 0.95 2.45
CA ASN A 202 -8.02 0.92 3.70
C ASN A 202 -8.23 -0.42 4.41
N CYS A 203 -7.17 -0.97 4.99
CA CYS A 203 -7.16 -2.29 5.64
C CYS A 203 -7.68 -3.45 4.77
N SER A 204 -7.72 -3.29 3.44
CA SER A 204 -7.97 -4.44 2.56
C SER A 204 -6.72 -5.30 2.42
N LEU A 205 -6.96 -6.60 2.16
CA LEU A 205 -5.92 -7.60 1.99
C LEU A 205 -5.81 -8.04 0.53
N THR A 206 -4.59 -8.11 0.03
CA THR A 206 -4.25 -8.79 -1.21
C THR A 206 -3.34 -9.96 -0.86
N ARG A 207 -3.70 -11.18 -1.28
CA ARG A 207 -3.01 -12.40 -0.91
C ARG A 207 -2.42 -13.09 -2.13
N PHE A 208 -1.17 -13.47 -2.00
CA PHE A 208 -0.47 -14.34 -2.93
C PHE A 208 -0.09 -15.63 -2.23
N GLU A 209 -0.15 -16.73 -2.95
CA GLU A 209 0.28 -18.04 -2.49
C GLU A 209 1.21 -18.69 -3.49
N ARG A 210 2.09 -19.52 -2.98
CA ARG A 210 2.93 -20.42 -3.75
C ARG A 210 2.32 -21.82 -3.66
N PRO A 211 1.79 -22.38 -4.75
CA PRO A 211 1.17 -23.70 -4.72
C PRO A 211 2.14 -24.83 -4.36
N THR A 212 3.38 -24.71 -4.82
CA THR A 212 4.48 -25.61 -4.48
C THR A 212 5.81 -24.83 -4.42
N PRO A 213 6.85 -25.31 -3.71
CA PRO A 213 8.16 -24.63 -3.65
C PRO A 213 8.83 -24.40 -5.03
N ALA A 214 8.37 -25.09 -6.06
CA ALA A 214 8.90 -24.97 -7.43
C ALA A 214 8.12 -23.94 -8.29
N GLU A 215 7.01 -23.39 -7.79
CA GLU A 215 6.16 -22.46 -8.52
C GLU A 215 6.29 -21.03 -7.99
N PRO A 216 6.01 -20.00 -8.83
CA PRO A 216 5.98 -18.62 -8.39
C PRO A 216 4.74 -18.35 -7.52
N LEU A 217 4.77 -17.25 -6.77
CA LEU A 217 3.61 -16.69 -6.08
C LEU A 217 2.53 -16.32 -7.10
N ARG A 218 1.27 -16.68 -6.80
CA ARG A 218 0.08 -16.34 -7.60
C ARG A 218 -0.93 -15.59 -6.77
N ALA A 219 -1.58 -14.59 -7.33
CA ALA A 219 -2.66 -13.88 -6.67
C ALA A 219 -3.84 -14.84 -6.42
N VAL A 220 -4.29 -14.92 -5.17
CA VAL A 220 -5.45 -15.70 -4.74
C VAL A 220 -6.61 -14.78 -4.44
N ASP A 221 -6.33 -13.67 -3.76
CA ASP A 221 -7.29 -12.65 -3.40
C ASP A 221 -6.72 -11.26 -3.69
N VAL A 222 -7.56 -10.35 -4.17
CA VAL A 222 -7.17 -8.97 -4.44
C VAL A 222 -8.15 -8.00 -3.79
N GLY A 223 -7.63 -7.19 -2.85
CA GLY A 223 -8.38 -6.09 -2.24
C GLY A 223 -9.58 -6.53 -1.39
N ARG A 224 -9.52 -7.70 -0.75
CA ARG A 224 -10.57 -8.19 0.15
C ARG A 224 -10.73 -7.28 1.36
N THR A 225 -11.97 -6.96 1.70
CA THR A 225 -12.32 -6.12 2.85
C THR A 225 -13.09 -6.88 3.93
N GLU A 226 -13.22 -8.21 3.81
CA GLU A 226 -13.96 -9.06 4.75
C GLU A 226 -13.63 -8.87 6.23
N PRO A 227 -12.37 -8.61 6.63
CA PRO A 227 -12.09 -8.38 8.04
C PRO A 227 -12.91 -7.25 8.66
N LEU A 228 -13.24 -6.22 7.88
CA LEU A 228 -13.92 -5.03 8.39
C LEU A 228 -15.40 -5.29 8.70
N PRO A 229 -16.27 -5.71 7.74
CA PRO A 229 -17.68 -5.96 8.03
C PRO A 229 -17.90 -7.14 8.99
N GLN A 230 -17.00 -8.12 9.06
CA GLN A 230 -17.06 -9.17 10.06
C GLN A 230 -16.94 -8.68 11.50
N HIS A 231 -16.42 -7.47 11.69
CA HIS A 231 -16.25 -6.82 12.98
C HIS A 231 -16.99 -5.49 13.09
N ASP A 232 -18.04 -5.29 12.25
CA ASP A 232 -18.88 -4.09 12.23
C ASP A 232 -18.11 -2.78 11.97
N VAL A 233 -17.00 -2.83 11.23
CA VAL A 233 -16.15 -1.68 10.92
C VAL A 233 -16.37 -1.22 9.48
N ALA A 234 -16.52 0.08 9.27
CA ALA A 234 -16.75 0.65 7.95
C ALA A 234 -15.52 0.53 7.04
N THR A 235 -15.79 0.20 5.78
CA THR A 235 -14.77 0.20 4.71
C THR A 235 -14.63 1.61 4.14
N THR A 236 -13.40 2.10 4.02
CA THR A 236 -13.09 3.41 3.41
C THR A 236 -12.19 3.24 2.18
N ARG A 237 -12.35 4.16 1.24
CA ARG A 237 -11.52 4.26 0.04
C ARG A 237 -11.22 5.73 -0.19
N GLU A 238 -10.03 6.01 -0.64
CA GLU A 238 -9.65 7.38 -1.01
C GLU A 238 -10.41 7.82 -2.26
N SER A 239 -10.97 9.04 -2.22
CA SER A 239 -11.63 9.60 -3.40
C SER A 239 -10.60 9.86 -4.51
N ARG A 240 -10.98 9.54 -5.76
CA ARG A 240 -10.09 9.56 -6.93
C ARG A 240 -9.70 10.94 -7.46
N VAL A 241 -9.96 12.02 -6.74
CA VAL A 241 -9.68 13.40 -7.19
C VAL A 241 -8.18 13.64 -7.49
N ARG A 242 -7.31 12.73 -7.06
CA ARG A 242 -5.86 12.83 -7.29
C ARG A 242 -5.34 12.28 -8.63
N SER A 243 -6.12 11.53 -9.40
CA SER A 243 -5.51 10.71 -10.45
C SER A 243 -6.07 10.81 -11.86
N ASP A 244 -7.26 11.33 -12.05
CA ASP A 244 -8.01 11.00 -13.25
C ASP A 244 -8.13 12.11 -14.29
N GLU A 245 -7.02 12.73 -14.66
CA GLU A 245 -6.87 13.35 -15.97
C GLU A 245 -5.49 13.03 -16.54
N ALA A 246 -5.37 11.85 -17.12
CA ALA A 246 -4.45 11.52 -18.25
C ALA A 246 -4.62 10.06 -18.63
#